data_c1f57450d9741a86dd4fa76ffcfb4a79
#
_entry.id   c1f57450d9741a86dd4fa76ffcfb4a79
#
_cell.length_a   1.000
_cell.length_b   1.000
_cell.length_c   1.000
_cell.angle_alpha   90.00
_cell.angle_beta   90.00
_cell.angle_gamma   90.00
#
_symmetry.space_group_name_H-M   'P 1'
#
loop_
_entity.id
_entity.type
_entity.pdbx_description
1 polymer ?
#
loop_
_entity_poly.entity_id
_entity_poly.type
_entity_poly.pdbx_seq_one_letter_code
_entity_poly.pdbx_strand_id
1 'polypeptide(L)'
;ALAYQGSLVWEQSFGQARVGQGHEADTKAVAADNQSLWLLYSNTKVIMATLLWKLHEQGKLRFTDRVVDYLPEFAENGKEALTLFQVITHQGGFPDGDVPSTTWNDHAKVRQTVCDFNLQWAPGSRISYHGLSAHWVLAMVVEAVTGQDFRDVLRSEVLEPLGLAKDLFVGLPTSETSRMTFLYEPDATSSNGLRLREESTSRVWQEA
;
A
#
# COMPACT_ATOMS: atom_id res chain seq x y z
N ALA A 1 13.36 -8.50 16.74
CA ALA A 1 13.35 -7.49 17.80
C ALA A 1 12.61 -8.03 19.02
N LEU A 2 13.03 -7.64 20.22
CA LEU A 2 12.38 -7.94 21.48
C LEU A 2 12.14 -6.63 22.25
N ALA A 3 10.89 -6.39 22.63
CA ALA A 3 10.52 -5.24 23.45
C ALA A 3 9.99 -5.69 24.81
N TYR A 4 10.31 -4.96 25.85
CA TYR A 4 9.84 -5.20 27.20
C TYR A 4 9.48 -3.85 27.87
N GLN A 5 8.31 -3.77 28.48
CA GLN A 5 7.78 -2.57 29.12
C GLN A 5 7.91 -1.28 28.26
N GLY A 6 7.61 -1.39 26.97
CA GLY A 6 7.66 -0.27 26.03
C GLY A 6 9.06 0.11 25.51
N SER A 7 10.10 -0.60 25.94
CA SER A 7 11.49 -0.36 25.50
C SER A 7 11.98 -1.51 24.61
N LEU A 8 12.66 -1.16 23.53
CA LEU A 8 13.37 -2.14 22.70
C LEU A 8 14.61 -2.61 23.45
N VAL A 9 14.64 -3.90 23.86
CA VAL A 9 15.73 -4.47 24.69
C VAL A 9 16.71 -5.30 23.88
N TRP A 10 16.31 -5.73 22.69
CA TRP A 10 17.19 -6.47 21.78
C TRP A 10 16.68 -6.37 20.35
N GLU A 11 17.60 -6.19 19.41
CA GLU A 11 17.36 -6.16 17.99
C GLU A 11 18.53 -6.82 17.24
N GLN A 12 18.22 -7.64 16.25
CA GLN A 12 19.22 -8.25 15.38
C GLN A 12 18.61 -8.61 14.02
N SER A 13 19.35 -8.34 12.96
CA SER A 13 19.03 -8.74 11.59
C SER A 13 19.89 -9.91 11.16
N PHE A 14 19.34 -10.79 10.32
CA PHE A 14 20.02 -11.99 9.83
C PHE A 14 19.85 -12.12 8.31
N GLY A 15 20.85 -12.71 7.65
CA GLY A 15 20.80 -13.02 6.22
C GLY A 15 21.18 -11.85 5.34
N GLN A 16 20.63 -11.84 4.13
CA GLN A 16 20.96 -10.86 3.08
C GLN A 16 19.71 -10.08 2.66
N ALA A 17 19.88 -8.76 2.55
CA ALA A 17 18.89 -7.87 1.95
C ALA A 17 18.87 -8.02 0.41
N ARG A 18 20.05 -8.34 -0.18
CA ARG A 18 20.21 -8.65 -1.61
C ARG A 18 21.23 -9.76 -1.77
N VAL A 19 21.00 -10.69 -2.70
CA VAL A 19 21.90 -11.85 -2.87
C VAL A 19 22.93 -11.67 -4.01
N GLY A 20 22.82 -10.62 -4.82
CA GLY A 20 23.79 -10.32 -5.88
C GLY A 20 23.71 -11.27 -7.07
N GLN A 21 22.56 -11.34 -7.74
CA GLN A 21 22.33 -12.28 -8.86
C GLN A 21 22.85 -11.79 -10.22
N GLY A 22 23.49 -10.63 -10.29
CA GLY A 22 23.94 -10.06 -11.56
C GLY A 22 22.83 -9.40 -12.40
N HIS A 23 21.62 -9.29 -11.85
CA HIS A 23 20.57 -8.44 -12.43
C HIS A 23 20.98 -6.97 -12.29
N GLU A 24 20.59 -6.10 -13.25
CA GLU A 24 20.97 -4.68 -13.25
C GLU A 24 20.72 -3.99 -11.90
N ALA A 25 19.62 -4.31 -11.23
CA ALA A 25 19.27 -3.81 -9.90
C ALA A 25 19.91 -4.59 -8.74
N ASP A 26 20.46 -5.79 -8.97
CA ASP A 26 20.98 -6.70 -7.93
C ASP A 26 22.40 -7.21 -8.29
N THR A 27 23.34 -6.29 -8.42
CA THR A 27 24.71 -6.58 -8.85
C THR A 27 25.60 -7.11 -7.71
N LYS A 28 25.27 -6.84 -6.45
CA LYS A 28 26.09 -7.18 -5.28
C LYS A 28 25.25 -7.70 -4.13
N ALA A 29 25.78 -8.70 -3.45
CA ALA A 29 25.23 -9.15 -2.18
C ALA A 29 25.34 -8.06 -1.11
N VAL A 30 24.26 -7.83 -0.37
CA VAL A 30 24.15 -6.85 0.72
C VAL A 30 23.60 -7.56 1.94
N ALA A 31 24.32 -7.53 3.05
CA ALA A 31 23.84 -8.08 4.31
C ALA A 31 22.60 -7.31 4.80
N ALA A 32 21.63 -8.02 5.38
CA ALA A 32 20.52 -7.39 6.05
C ALA A 32 20.99 -6.73 7.36
N ASP A 33 20.52 -5.53 7.62
CA ASP A 33 20.76 -4.78 8.85
C ASP A 33 19.48 -4.13 9.36
N ASN A 34 19.60 -3.37 10.45
CA ASN A 34 18.47 -2.71 11.08
C ASN A 34 17.97 -1.47 10.30
N GLN A 35 18.66 -1.07 9.24
CA GLN A 35 18.25 -0.01 8.33
C GLN A 35 17.58 -0.55 7.06
N SER A 36 17.56 -1.85 6.88
CA SER A 36 16.99 -2.49 5.69
C SER A 36 15.47 -2.32 5.66
N LEU A 37 14.95 -1.86 4.52
CA LEU A 37 13.53 -1.64 4.30
C LEU A 37 12.89 -2.86 3.63
N TRP A 38 11.91 -3.42 4.29
CA TRP A 38 11.22 -4.65 3.90
C TRP A 38 9.86 -4.36 3.27
N LEU A 39 9.50 -5.08 2.22
CA LEU A 39 8.18 -4.97 1.62
C LEU A 39 7.11 -5.55 2.56
N LEU A 40 6.18 -4.69 2.99
CA LEU A 40 5.18 -5.03 4.00
C LEU A 40 3.93 -5.72 3.44
N TYR A 41 3.72 -5.68 2.12
CA TYR A 41 2.51 -6.21 1.48
C TYR A 41 1.23 -5.71 2.20
N SER A 42 0.35 -6.62 2.57
CA SER A 42 -0.96 -6.29 3.15
C SER A 42 -0.91 -5.72 4.57
N ASN A 43 0.25 -5.70 5.24
CA ASN A 43 0.40 -4.90 6.46
C ASN A 43 0.19 -3.40 6.19
N THR A 44 0.41 -2.94 4.97
CA THR A 44 0.10 -1.57 4.51
C THR A 44 -1.38 -1.21 4.74
N LYS A 45 -2.30 -2.18 4.69
CA LYS A 45 -3.73 -1.95 4.91
C LYS A 45 -4.03 -1.43 6.32
N VAL A 46 -3.33 -1.94 7.32
CA VAL A 46 -3.47 -1.48 8.71
C VAL A 46 -3.03 -0.01 8.83
N ILE A 47 -1.95 0.35 8.14
CA ILE A 47 -1.42 1.71 8.15
C ILE A 47 -2.42 2.68 7.49
N MET A 48 -2.95 2.32 6.32
CA MET A 48 -3.99 3.10 5.64
C MET A 48 -5.29 3.18 6.46
N ALA A 49 -5.68 2.11 7.12
CA ALA A 49 -6.85 2.12 8.01
C ALA A 49 -6.65 3.10 9.18
N THR A 50 -5.44 3.21 9.73
CA THR A 50 -5.11 4.19 10.78
C THR A 50 -5.32 5.62 10.28
N LEU A 51 -4.93 5.93 9.04
CA LEU A 51 -5.20 7.24 8.44
C LEU A 51 -6.71 7.51 8.33
N LEU A 52 -7.50 6.54 7.87
CA LEU A 52 -8.96 6.72 7.78
C LEU A 52 -9.59 6.96 9.16
N TRP A 53 -9.14 6.24 10.19
CA TRP A 53 -9.57 6.50 11.57
C TRP A 53 -9.19 7.90 12.04
N LYS A 54 -8.01 8.40 11.67
CA LYS A 54 -7.57 9.76 11.98
C LYS A 54 -8.46 10.81 11.31
N LEU A 55 -8.78 10.63 10.02
CA LEU A 55 -9.68 11.51 9.29
C LEU A 55 -11.12 11.45 9.86
N HIS A 56 -11.56 10.27 10.31
CA HIS A 56 -12.83 10.10 11.00
C HIS A 56 -12.85 10.86 12.34
N GLU A 57 -11.82 10.74 13.16
CA GLU A 57 -11.66 11.47 14.43
C GLU A 57 -11.70 13.00 14.21
N GLN A 58 -11.13 13.47 13.09
CA GLN A 58 -11.17 14.87 12.68
C GLN A 58 -12.53 15.32 12.11
N GLY A 59 -13.50 14.42 11.99
CA GLY A 59 -14.81 14.70 11.41
C GLY A 59 -14.81 14.93 9.89
N LYS A 60 -13.71 14.60 9.20
CA LYS A 60 -13.56 14.80 7.75
C LYS A 60 -14.30 13.75 6.93
N LEU A 61 -14.51 12.55 7.49
CA LEU A 61 -15.29 11.48 6.90
C LEU A 61 -15.98 10.63 7.97
N ARG A 62 -16.97 9.85 7.57
CA ARG A 62 -17.59 8.81 8.40
C ARG A 62 -17.58 7.49 7.65
N PHE A 63 -17.40 6.39 8.35
CA PHE A 63 -17.44 5.06 7.72
C PHE A 63 -18.82 4.72 7.12
N THR A 64 -19.87 5.41 7.55
CA THR A 64 -21.22 5.29 6.99
C THR A 64 -21.44 6.12 5.74
N ASP A 65 -20.53 7.04 5.40
CA ASP A 65 -20.64 7.84 4.21
C ASP A 65 -20.44 6.95 2.97
N ARG A 66 -21.07 7.33 1.88
CA ARG A 66 -20.93 6.61 0.61
C ARG A 66 -19.65 7.07 -0.11
N VAL A 67 -19.04 6.17 -0.86
CA VAL A 67 -17.87 6.52 -1.69
C VAL A 67 -18.21 7.68 -2.66
N VAL A 68 -19.42 7.68 -3.22
CA VAL A 68 -19.88 8.71 -4.17
C VAL A 68 -20.02 10.10 -3.55
N ASP A 69 -20.08 10.21 -2.24
CA ASP A 69 -20.12 11.51 -1.57
C ASP A 69 -18.76 12.24 -1.70
N TYR A 70 -17.68 11.51 -2.00
CA TYR A 70 -16.31 11.99 -2.24
C TYR A 70 -15.84 11.83 -3.68
N LEU A 71 -16.28 10.77 -4.34
CA LEU A 71 -15.96 10.40 -5.72
C LEU A 71 -17.28 10.26 -6.51
N PRO A 72 -17.91 11.34 -6.97
CA PRO A 72 -19.22 11.28 -7.66
C PRO A 72 -19.22 10.32 -8.86
N GLU A 73 -18.10 10.22 -9.58
CA GLU A 73 -17.91 9.35 -10.74
C GLU A 73 -17.98 7.85 -10.38
N PHE A 74 -17.79 7.51 -9.11
CA PHE A 74 -17.89 6.14 -8.62
C PHE A 74 -19.31 5.56 -8.65
N ALA A 75 -20.35 6.40 -8.88
CA ALA A 75 -21.76 6.00 -8.89
C ALA A 75 -22.12 4.95 -9.95
N GLU A 76 -21.31 4.84 -11.01
CA GLU A 76 -21.58 3.91 -12.11
C GLU A 76 -21.44 2.43 -11.68
N ASN A 77 -22.00 1.54 -12.50
CA ASN A 77 -21.95 0.09 -12.34
C ASN A 77 -22.59 -0.43 -11.02
N GLY A 78 -23.61 0.27 -10.50
CA GLY A 78 -24.36 -0.17 -9.31
C GLY A 78 -23.65 0.09 -7.97
N LYS A 79 -22.67 1.01 -7.94
CA LYS A 79 -21.87 1.33 -6.75
C LYS A 79 -22.38 2.53 -5.96
N GLU A 80 -23.48 3.17 -6.35
CA GLU A 80 -23.98 4.43 -5.79
C GLU A 80 -24.29 4.38 -4.29
N ALA A 81 -24.63 3.21 -3.75
CA ALA A 81 -24.96 3.04 -2.33
C ALA A 81 -23.77 2.50 -1.49
N LEU A 82 -22.62 2.25 -2.11
CA LEU A 82 -21.47 1.65 -1.43
C LEU A 82 -20.89 2.58 -0.38
N THR A 83 -20.76 2.10 0.86
CA THR A 83 -20.21 2.85 1.98
C THR A 83 -18.72 2.60 2.18
N LEU A 84 -18.02 3.55 2.82
CA LEU A 84 -16.61 3.37 3.21
C LEU A 84 -16.42 2.17 4.13
N PHE A 85 -17.40 1.88 5.00
CA PHE A 85 -17.39 0.68 5.85
C PHE A 85 -17.35 -0.60 5.03
N GLN A 86 -18.18 -0.71 3.99
CA GLN A 86 -18.21 -1.89 3.13
C GLN A 86 -16.91 -2.05 2.34
N VAL A 87 -16.27 -0.95 1.93
CA VAL A 87 -14.97 -1.00 1.25
C VAL A 87 -13.89 -1.51 2.19
N ILE A 88 -13.71 -0.87 3.36
CA ILE A 88 -12.62 -1.21 4.29
C ILE A 88 -12.76 -2.60 4.90
N THR A 89 -14.00 -3.13 4.96
CA THR A 89 -14.29 -4.47 5.47
C THR A 89 -14.40 -5.55 4.39
N HIS A 90 -13.93 -5.24 3.18
CA HIS A 90 -13.91 -6.17 2.05
C HIS A 90 -15.29 -6.67 1.59
N GLN A 91 -16.29 -5.82 1.71
CA GLN A 91 -17.68 -6.07 1.28
C GLN A 91 -18.06 -5.29 0.02
N GLY A 92 -17.07 -4.68 -0.66
CA GLY A 92 -17.29 -3.78 -1.80
C GLY A 92 -17.89 -4.42 -3.04
N GLY A 93 -17.61 -5.71 -3.27
CA GLY A 93 -18.12 -6.45 -4.43
C GLY A 93 -17.24 -6.39 -5.68
N PHE A 94 -16.01 -5.86 -5.60
CA PHE A 94 -15.06 -5.72 -6.71
C PHE A 94 -13.64 -6.24 -6.35
N PRO A 95 -13.49 -7.48 -5.84
CA PRO A 95 -12.20 -7.99 -5.35
C PRO A 95 -11.11 -8.04 -6.42
N ASP A 96 -11.48 -8.28 -7.67
CA ASP A 96 -10.56 -8.39 -8.81
C ASP A 96 -10.37 -7.05 -9.54
N GLY A 97 -10.87 -5.94 -8.99
CA GLY A 97 -10.57 -4.61 -9.52
C GLY A 97 -9.06 -4.38 -9.53
N ASP A 98 -8.50 -4.15 -10.71
CA ASP A 98 -7.06 -3.97 -10.89
C ASP A 98 -6.72 -2.51 -11.23
N VAL A 99 -5.66 -2.03 -10.63
CA VAL A 99 -5.03 -0.74 -10.95
C VAL A 99 -3.62 -1.05 -11.47
N PRO A 100 -3.38 -0.92 -12.78
CA PRO A 100 -2.07 -1.25 -13.36
C PRO A 100 -0.94 -0.50 -12.67
N SER A 101 0.15 -1.19 -12.32
CA SER A 101 1.28 -0.60 -11.62
C SER A 101 1.93 0.57 -12.39
N THR A 102 1.82 0.56 -13.70
CA THR A 102 2.29 1.65 -14.59
C THR A 102 1.52 2.96 -14.40
N THR A 103 0.36 2.93 -13.73
CA THR A 103 -0.47 4.12 -13.48
C THR A 103 -0.40 4.63 -12.05
N TRP A 104 0.28 3.95 -11.14
CA TRP A 104 0.27 4.26 -9.69
C TRP A 104 0.77 5.67 -9.34
N ASN A 105 1.56 6.28 -10.21
CA ASN A 105 2.03 7.66 -10.04
C ASN A 105 1.17 8.70 -10.79
N ASP A 106 0.14 8.26 -11.53
CA ASP A 106 -0.84 9.10 -12.22
C ASP A 106 -2.20 8.97 -11.51
N HIS A 107 -2.37 9.74 -10.44
CA HIS A 107 -3.56 9.63 -9.58
C HIS A 107 -4.86 9.98 -10.29
N ALA A 108 -4.81 10.76 -11.37
CA ALA A 108 -6.00 11.00 -12.21
C ALA A 108 -6.44 9.70 -12.91
N LYS A 109 -5.48 8.93 -13.44
CA LYS A 109 -5.78 7.62 -14.03
C LYS A 109 -6.18 6.59 -12.98
N VAL A 110 -5.53 6.57 -11.81
CA VAL A 110 -5.95 5.71 -10.70
C VAL A 110 -7.39 6.00 -10.32
N ARG A 111 -7.76 7.29 -10.14
CA ARG A 111 -9.13 7.71 -9.84
C ARG A 111 -10.12 7.21 -10.89
N GLN A 112 -9.83 7.41 -12.16
CA GLN A 112 -10.67 6.92 -13.25
C GLN A 112 -10.82 5.39 -13.18
N THR A 113 -9.71 4.66 -13.05
CA THR A 113 -9.70 3.19 -12.99
C THR A 113 -10.56 2.65 -11.84
N VAL A 114 -10.45 3.22 -10.63
CA VAL A 114 -11.27 2.76 -9.50
C VAL A 114 -12.75 3.07 -9.67
N CYS A 115 -13.07 4.18 -10.32
CA CYS A 115 -14.45 4.55 -10.65
C CYS A 115 -15.07 3.59 -11.68
N ASP A 116 -14.26 3.02 -12.57
CA ASP A 116 -14.68 2.06 -13.60
C ASP A 116 -14.84 0.61 -13.09
N PHE A 117 -14.49 0.30 -11.85
CA PHE A 117 -14.63 -1.07 -11.31
C PHE A 117 -16.05 -1.59 -11.44
N ASN A 118 -16.18 -2.84 -11.88
CA ASN A 118 -17.44 -3.56 -11.98
C ASN A 118 -17.70 -4.42 -10.75
N LEU A 119 -18.97 -4.47 -10.32
CA LEU A 119 -19.38 -5.35 -9.26
C LEU A 119 -19.49 -6.81 -9.73
N GLN A 120 -18.97 -7.75 -8.93
CA GLN A 120 -19.18 -9.19 -9.09
C GLN A 120 -20.36 -9.67 -8.24
N TRP A 121 -20.72 -8.92 -7.20
CA TRP A 121 -21.91 -9.13 -6.36
C TRP A 121 -22.33 -7.82 -5.71
N ALA A 122 -23.56 -7.77 -5.23
CA ALA A 122 -24.09 -6.60 -4.57
C ALA A 122 -23.27 -6.23 -3.30
N PRO A 123 -22.87 -4.97 -3.12
CA PRO A 123 -22.15 -4.51 -1.93
C PRO A 123 -22.85 -4.94 -0.63
N GLY A 124 -22.07 -5.41 0.33
CA GLY A 124 -22.57 -5.90 1.62
C GLY A 124 -23.12 -7.31 1.62
N SER A 125 -23.36 -7.94 0.46
CA SER A 125 -23.94 -9.30 0.40
C SER A 125 -22.93 -10.41 0.66
N ARG A 126 -21.63 -10.13 0.54
CA ARG A 126 -20.54 -11.10 0.70
C ARG A 126 -19.27 -10.40 1.16
N ILE A 127 -18.49 -11.09 2.02
CA ILE A 127 -17.13 -10.70 2.36
C ILE A 127 -16.16 -11.52 1.50
N SER A 128 -15.27 -10.84 0.78
CA SER A 128 -14.20 -11.46 0.04
C SER A 128 -13.01 -10.52 -0.01
N TYR A 129 -11.82 -11.02 0.23
CA TYR A 129 -10.62 -10.19 0.29
C TYR A 129 -10.37 -9.42 -1.01
N HIS A 130 -10.37 -8.10 -0.92
CA HIS A 130 -10.03 -7.18 -1.99
C HIS A 130 -8.54 -6.85 -1.87
N GLY A 131 -7.70 -7.55 -2.61
CA GLY A 131 -6.24 -7.52 -2.46
C GLY A 131 -5.64 -6.13 -2.55
N LEU A 132 -5.95 -5.39 -3.61
CA LEU A 132 -5.51 -4.02 -3.86
C LEU A 132 -6.69 -3.06 -4.04
N SER A 133 -7.75 -3.49 -4.72
CA SER A 133 -8.84 -2.66 -5.19
C SER A 133 -9.49 -1.80 -4.10
N ALA A 134 -9.81 -2.38 -2.92
CA ALA A 134 -10.41 -1.63 -1.83
C ALA A 134 -9.54 -0.46 -1.36
N HIS A 135 -8.24 -0.69 -1.20
CA HIS A 135 -7.34 0.35 -0.70
C HIS A 135 -7.01 1.42 -1.72
N TRP A 136 -7.07 1.12 -3.02
CA TRP A 136 -7.00 2.16 -4.04
C TRP A 136 -8.23 3.07 -4.03
N VAL A 137 -9.43 2.52 -3.86
CA VAL A 137 -10.64 3.34 -3.66
C VAL A 137 -10.49 4.24 -2.43
N LEU A 138 -10.03 3.67 -1.30
CA LEU A 138 -9.84 4.45 -0.05
C LEU A 138 -8.75 5.52 -0.19
N ALA A 139 -7.67 5.25 -0.93
CA ALA A 139 -6.65 6.25 -1.23
C ALA A 139 -7.22 7.45 -2.01
N MET A 140 -8.03 7.19 -3.05
CA MET A 140 -8.70 8.25 -3.80
C MET A 140 -9.72 9.03 -2.97
N VAL A 141 -10.39 8.38 -2.01
CA VAL A 141 -11.24 9.08 -1.04
C VAL A 141 -10.42 10.00 -0.13
N VAL A 142 -9.26 9.55 0.36
CA VAL A 142 -8.35 10.41 1.16
C VAL A 142 -7.97 11.66 0.37
N GLU A 143 -7.61 11.52 -0.90
CA GLU A 143 -7.27 12.66 -1.75
C GLU A 143 -8.46 13.59 -1.98
N ALA A 144 -9.64 13.05 -2.21
CA ALA A 144 -10.86 13.86 -2.40
C ALA A 144 -11.21 14.66 -1.14
N VAL A 145 -11.01 14.06 0.06
CA VAL A 145 -11.29 14.70 1.36
C VAL A 145 -10.26 15.76 1.71
N THR A 146 -9.00 15.55 1.36
CA THR A 146 -7.89 16.40 1.83
C THR A 146 -7.35 17.36 0.78
N GLY A 147 -7.58 17.05 -0.51
CA GLY A 147 -6.99 17.79 -1.63
C GLY A 147 -5.49 17.59 -1.79
N GLN A 148 -4.92 16.56 -1.12
CA GLN A 148 -3.48 16.25 -1.11
C GLN A 148 -3.25 14.80 -1.51
N ASP A 149 -2.04 14.47 -1.98
CA ASP A 149 -1.61 13.10 -2.22
C ASP A 149 -1.78 12.27 -0.94
N PHE A 150 -2.43 11.12 -1.04
CA PHE A 150 -2.72 10.26 0.11
C PHE A 150 -1.45 9.83 0.86
N ARG A 151 -0.30 9.74 0.17
CA ARG A 151 1.00 9.38 0.76
C ARG A 151 1.52 10.49 1.67
N ASP A 152 1.36 11.75 1.25
CA ASP A 152 1.76 12.92 2.05
C ASP A 152 0.85 13.07 3.27
N VAL A 153 -0.45 12.86 3.10
CA VAL A 153 -1.40 12.87 4.21
C VAL A 153 -1.08 11.77 5.22
N LEU A 154 -0.81 10.54 4.73
CA LEU A 154 -0.41 9.43 5.59
C LEU A 154 0.87 9.75 6.36
N ARG A 155 1.85 10.31 5.67
CA ARG A 155 3.12 10.70 6.27
C ARG A 155 2.91 11.71 7.39
N SER A 156 2.24 12.82 7.11
CA SER A 156 2.06 13.93 8.05
C SER A 156 1.12 13.60 9.20
N GLU A 157 0.01 12.90 8.94
CA GLU A 157 -1.03 12.63 9.94
C GLU A 157 -0.75 11.39 10.80
N VAL A 158 0.05 10.44 10.30
CA VAL A 158 0.28 9.16 10.98
C VAL A 158 1.76 8.91 11.24
N LEU A 159 2.60 8.93 10.21
CA LEU A 159 3.97 8.44 10.35
C LEU A 159 4.88 9.42 11.10
N GLU A 160 4.79 10.71 10.84
CA GLU A 160 5.58 11.73 11.55
C GLU A 160 5.23 11.83 13.03
N PRO A 161 3.95 11.88 13.44
CA PRO A 161 3.60 11.88 14.87
C PRO A 161 4.07 10.64 15.62
N LEU A 162 4.20 9.50 14.93
CA LEU A 162 4.72 8.26 15.50
C LEU A 162 6.25 8.13 15.43
N GLY A 163 6.94 9.08 14.80
CA GLY A 163 8.40 9.03 14.59
C GLY A 163 8.83 7.99 13.55
N LEU A 164 7.91 7.50 12.70
CA LEU A 164 8.14 6.40 11.74
C LEU A 164 8.43 6.87 10.31
N ALA A 165 8.38 8.16 10.03
CA ALA A 165 8.44 8.70 8.67
C ALA A 165 9.77 8.48 7.93
N LYS A 166 10.82 7.99 8.64
CA LYS A 166 12.12 7.64 8.05
C LYS A 166 12.28 6.14 7.79
N ASP A 167 11.37 5.32 8.32
CA ASP A 167 11.51 3.86 8.33
C ASP A 167 10.27 3.12 7.82
N LEU A 168 9.19 3.86 7.54
CA LEU A 168 7.94 3.31 7.02
C LEU A 168 7.43 4.18 5.88
N PHE A 169 7.17 3.55 4.73
CA PHE A 169 6.77 4.23 3.51
C PHE A 169 5.57 3.54 2.86
N VAL A 170 4.70 4.31 2.25
CA VAL A 170 3.73 3.85 1.24
C VAL A 170 4.09 4.54 -0.06
N GLY A 171 4.73 3.78 -0.96
CA GLY A 171 5.54 4.34 -2.04
C GLY A 171 6.94 4.71 -1.52
N LEU A 172 7.96 3.97 -1.97
CA LEU A 172 9.34 4.20 -1.52
C LEU A 172 9.96 5.33 -2.34
N PRO A 173 10.45 6.41 -1.71
CA PRO A 173 11.19 7.46 -2.41
C PRO A 173 12.46 6.91 -3.07
N THR A 174 12.83 7.45 -4.22
CA THR A 174 14.05 7.04 -4.94
C THR A 174 15.31 7.15 -4.09
N SER A 175 15.37 8.15 -3.20
CA SER A 175 16.48 8.36 -2.26
C SER A 175 16.70 7.20 -1.29
N GLU A 176 15.66 6.39 -1.01
CA GLU A 176 15.70 5.29 -0.05
C GLU A 176 15.94 3.91 -0.69
N THR A 177 16.09 3.84 -2.01
CA THR A 177 16.26 2.57 -2.74
C THR A 177 17.51 1.79 -2.33
N SER A 178 18.54 2.47 -1.82
CA SER A 178 19.75 1.80 -1.29
C SER A 178 19.46 0.90 -0.09
N ARG A 179 18.45 1.24 0.70
CA ARG A 179 18.00 0.48 1.89
C ARG A 179 17.02 -0.66 1.55
N MET A 180 16.48 -0.69 0.35
CA MET A 180 15.44 -1.62 -0.07
C MET A 180 15.97 -3.05 -0.12
N THR A 181 15.24 -3.98 0.50
CA THR A 181 15.46 -5.42 0.35
C THR A 181 14.78 -5.94 -0.90
N PHE A 182 15.35 -7.01 -1.48
CA PHE A 182 14.76 -7.67 -2.62
C PHE A 182 14.08 -8.97 -2.21
N LEU A 183 13.06 -9.34 -2.97
CA LEU A 183 12.37 -10.61 -2.81
C LEU A 183 12.86 -11.58 -3.87
N TYR A 184 13.04 -12.82 -3.45
CA TYR A 184 13.48 -13.89 -4.31
C TYR A 184 12.50 -15.05 -4.23
N GLU A 185 12.42 -15.81 -5.30
CA GLU A 185 11.68 -17.06 -5.35
C GLU A 185 12.60 -18.20 -5.83
N PRO A 186 12.29 -19.46 -5.48
CA PRO A 186 13.05 -20.59 -5.95
C PRO A 186 13.10 -20.67 -7.48
N ASP A 187 14.28 -20.87 -8.04
CA ASP A 187 14.48 -21.08 -9.48
C ASP A 187 15.60 -22.10 -9.71
N ALA A 188 15.22 -23.31 -10.10
CA ALA A 188 16.15 -24.41 -10.35
C ALA A 188 17.08 -24.15 -11.55
N THR A 189 16.80 -23.13 -12.39
CA THR A 189 17.62 -22.81 -13.56
C THR A 189 18.69 -21.76 -13.25
N SER A 190 18.58 -21.06 -12.12
CA SER A 190 19.58 -20.07 -11.70
C SER A 190 20.75 -20.72 -10.97
N SER A 191 21.94 -20.15 -11.08
CA SER A 191 23.17 -20.69 -10.51
C SER A 191 23.16 -20.80 -8.97
N ASN A 192 22.37 -20.00 -8.28
CA ASN A 192 22.20 -19.99 -6.82
C ASN A 192 20.82 -20.49 -6.37
N GLY A 193 20.01 -21.04 -7.28
CA GLY A 193 18.68 -21.58 -6.97
C GLY A 193 17.60 -20.53 -6.71
N LEU A 194 17.85 -19.25 -7.02
CA LEU A 194 16.96 -18.15 -6.74
C LEU A 194 16.75 -17.25 -7.98
N ARG A 195 15.58 -16.64 -8.10
CA ARG A 195 15.24 -15.61 -9.06
C ARG A 195 14.69 -14.39 -8.36
N LEU A 196 15.13 -13.19 -8.78
CA LEU A 196 14.59 -11.93 -8.30
C LEU A 196 13.12 -11.81 -8.72
N ARG A 197 12.25 -11.46 -7.77
CA ARG A 197 10.84 -11.17 -8.08
C ARG A 197 10.70 -9.75 -8.61
N GLU A 198 9.91 -9.59 -9.66
CA GLU A 198 9.67 -8.31 -10.32
C GLU A 198 9.11 -7.24 -9.36
N GLU A 199 8.25 -7.65 -8.40
CA GLU A 199 7.71 -6.74 -7.41
C GLU A 199 8.77 -6.06 -6.54
N SER A 200 9.97 -6.61 -6.49
CA SER A 200 11.08 -6.01 -5.73
C SER A 200 11.54 -4.66 -6.30
N THR A 201 11.35 -4.44 -7.60
CA THR A 201 11.86 -3.25 -8.29
C THR A 201 10.75 -2.35 -8.84
N SER A 202 9.53 -2.86 -9.04
CA SER A 202 8.43 -2.15 -9.69
C SER A 202 7.66 -1.19 -8.76
N ARG A 203 7.92 -1.20 -7.45
CA ARG A 203 7.12 -0.47 -6.45
C ARG A 203 7.81 0.76 -5.87
N VAL A 204 8.83 1.24 -6.52
CA VAL A 204 9.51 2.49 -6.16
C VAL A 204 8.70 3.68 -6.66
N TRP A 205 8.39 4.61 -5.76
CA TRP A 205 7.78 5.87 -6.13
C TRP A 205 8.84 6.75 -6.80
N GLN A 206 8.57 7.16 -8.02
CA GLN A 206 9.37 8.20 -8.68
C GLN A 206 8.79 9.56 -8.26
N GLU A 207 9.58 10.34 -7.54
CA GLU A 207 9.27 11.76 -7.34
C GLU A 207 9.24 12.45 -8.70
N ALA A 208 8.16 13.19 -8.96
CA ALA A 208 7.98 13.95 -10.19
C ALA A 208 8.86 15.21 -10.19
#